data_a7b6e928b56c843130f0eb49252e4fe4
#
_entry.id   a7b6e928b56c843130f0eb49252e4fe4
#
_cell.length_a   1.000
_cell.length_b   1.000
_cell.length_c   1.000
_cell.angle_alpha   90.00
_cell.angle_beta   90.00
_cell.angle_gamma   90.00
#
_symmetry.space_group_name_H-M   'P 1'
#
loop_
_entity.id
_entity.type
_entity.pdbx_description
1 polymer ?
#
loop_
_entity_poly.entity_id
_entity_poly.type
_entity_poly.pdbx_seq_one_letter_code
_entity_poly.pdbx_strand_id
1 'polypeptide(L)'
;MPPAARRLAVGPCKKAAGVAAAVVLLTGCGGGGTAEQAAPSSGPAPGTVTTAPDGVQEVTLQTQDDYVFTPDAFTVAPGEVRLTVVNAARQTTHNFRFTPGDGPEAIQPEIPLLAPGERRTIEFTVTVPGAYGFECSFHTQLGQFGTMTVSG
;
A
#
# COMPACT_ATOMS: atom_id res chain seq x y z
N MET A 1 15.98 36.25 -36.73
CA MET A 1 17.03 35.24 -37.04
C MET A 1 16.64 33.97 -36.34
N PRO A 2 16.14 32.92 -37.03
CA PRO A 2 15.90 31.61 -36.44
C PRO A 2 17.12 30.71 -36.62
N PRO A 3 17.44 29.83 -35.66
CA PRO A 3 18.50 28.85 -35.83
C PRO A 3 18.05 27.59 -36.56
N ALA A 4 19.01 27.03 -37.28
CA ALA A 4 18.91 25.98 -38.28
C ALA A 4 18.49 24.59 -37.74
N ALA A 5 17.66 23.93 -38.53
CA ALA A 5 17.30 22.52 -38.39
C ALA A 5 18.47 21.59 -38.83
N ARG A 6 18.96 20.71 -37.98
CA ARG A 6 19.88 19.61 -38.34
C ARG A 6 19.08 18.40 -38.79
N ARG A 7 19.23 18.06 -40.07
CA ARG A 7 18.76 16.80 -40.64
C ARG A 7 19.75 15.67 -40.27
N LEU A 8 19.26 14.60 -39.70
CA LEU A 8 20.02 13.35 -39.55
C LEU A 8 19.70 12.42 -40.71
N ALA A 9 20.75 11.94 -41.35
CA ALA A 9 20.72 11.08 -42.52
C ALA A 9 20.40 9.62 -42.13
N VAL A 10 19.51 9.01 -42.91
CA VAL A 10 19.17 7.60 -42.87
C VAL A 10 20.14 6.85 -43.77
N GLY A 11 20.89 5.90 -43.22
CA GLY A 11 21.77 5.00 -43.95
C GLY A 11 21.05 3.69 -44.36
N PRO A 12 21.39 3.11 -45.51
CA PRO A 12 20.69 1.94 -46.02
C PRO A 12 21.21 0.62 -45.43
N CYS A 13 20.27 -0.23 -45.02
CA CYS A 13 20.50 -1.58 -44.52
C CYS A 13 20.75 -2.57 -45.67
N LYS A 14 21.91 -3.19 -45.70
CA LYS A 14 22.24 -4.24 -46.67
C LYS A 14 21.72 -5.59 -46.24
N LYS A 15 20.94 -6.25 -47.13
CA LYS A 15 20.50 -7.63 -47.00
C LYS A 15 21.67 -8.60 -47.28
N ALA A 16 21.87 -9.57 -46.42
CA ALA A 16 22.67 -10.78 -46.73
C ALA A 16 21.82 -12.00 -46.43
N ALA A 17 21.62 -12.80 -47.46
CA ALA A 17 20.97 -14.11 -47.38
C ALA A 17 22.04 -15.15 -47.03
N GLY A 18 21.73 -16.08 -46.15
CA GLY A 18 22.55 -17.25 -45.86
C GLY A 18 21.66 -18.37 -45.35
N VAL A 19 21.45 -19.37 -46.23
CA VAL A 19 20.77 -20.65 -45.97
C VAL A 19 21.78 -21.61 -45.36
N ALA A 20 21.48 -22.20 -44.22
CA ALA A 20 22.05 -23.51 -43.84
C ALA A 20 21.11 -24.19 -42.83
N ALA A 21 20.54 -25.31 -43.28
CA ALA A 21 19.76 -26.22 -42.46
C ALA A 21 20.68 -27.07 -41.59
N ALA A 22 20.41 -27.14 -40.30
CA ALA A 22 20.89 -28.23 -39.45
C ALA A 22 19.78 -28.57 -38.43
N VAL A 23 19.14 -29.71 -38.66
CA VAL A 23 18.22 -30.35 -37.72
C VAL A 23 19.05 -31.03 -36.63
N VAL A 24 18.95 -30.52 -35.39
CA VAL A 24 19.43 -31.25 -34.21
C VAL A 24 18.23 -31.46 -33.30
N LEU A 25 17.76 -32.69 -33.25
CA LEU A 25 16.81 -33.17 -32.24
C LEU A 25 17.57 -33.33 -30.91
N LEU A 26 17.36 -32.46 -30.00
CA LEU A 26 17.74 -32.63 -28.59
C LEU A 26 16.46 -32.66 -27.75
N THR A 27 16.08 -33.87 -27.35
CA THR A 27 15.16 -34.14 -26.27
C THR A 27 15.81 -33.64 -24.96
N GLY A 28 15.47 -32.42 -24.56
CA GLY A 28 15.84 -31.83 -23.26
C GLY A 28 14.62 -31.81 -22.35
N CYS A 29 14.63 -32.61 -21.29
CA CYS A 29 13.67 -32.62 -20.21
C CYS A 29 13.41 -31.19 -19.67
N GLY A 30 12.12 -30.89 -19.57
CA GLY A 30 11.62 -29.66 -19.06
C GLY A 30 12.04 -29.37 -17.63
N GLY A 31 12.66 -28.24 -17.44
CA GLY A 31 12.59 -27.49 -16.20
C GLY A 31 11.50 -26.48 -16.36
N GLY A 32 10.27 -26.85 -16.03
CA GLY A 32 9.18 -25.88 -15.82
C GLY A 32 9.54 -25.04 -14.59
N GLY A 33 10.18 -23.90 -14.80
CA GLY A 33 10.22 -22.86 -13.82
C GLY A 33 8.80 -22.33 -13.62
N THR A 34 8.06 -22.94 -12.71
CA THR A 34 6.88 -22.31 -12.14
C THR A 34 7.38 -20.99 -11.55
N ALA A 35 6.99 -19.88 -12.18
CA ALA A 35 7.04 -18.60 -11.51
C ALA A 35 6.25 -18.80 -10.21
N GLU A 36 6.97 -18.88 -9.12
CA GLU A 36 6.41 -18.88 -7.77
C GLU A 36 5.69 -17.55 -7.64
N GLN A 37 4.41 -17.61 -7.94
CA GLN A 37 3.48 -16.53 -7.67
C GLN A 37 3.46 -16.44 -6.15
N ALA A 38 4.15 -15.42 -5.61
CA ALA A 38 4.16 -15.15 -4.19
C ALA A 38 2.69 -15.19 -3.72
N ALA A 39 2.38 -16.20 -2.93
CA ALA A 39 1.07 -16.31 -2.32
C ALA A 39 0.80 -15.00 -1.58
N PRO A 40 -0.40 -14.45 -1.67
CA PRO A 40 -0.76 -13.29 -0.86
C PRO A 40 -0.48 -13.67 0.59
N SER A 41 0.41 -12.91 1.23
CA SER A 41 0.72 -13.08 2.64
C SER A 41 -0.60 -13.04 3.39
N SER A 42 -0.99 -14.15 3.99
CA SER A 42 -2.22 -14.27 4.77
C SER A 42 -2.04 -13.53 6.09
N GLY A 43 -1.98 -12.20 6.00
CA GLY A 43 -2.13 -11.34 7.16
C GLY A 43 -3.57 -11.39 7.68
N PRO A 44 -3.82 -11.01 8.93
CA PRO A 44 -5.17 -10.88 9.46
C PRO A 44 -6.04 -10.06 8.51
N ALA A 45 -7.33 -10.41 8.41
CA ALA A 45 -8.28 -9.63 7.63
C ALA A 45 -8.28 -8.17 8.11
N PRO A 46 -8.47 -7.18 7.21
CA PRO A 46 -8.55 -5.79 7.60
C PRO A 46 -9.51 -5.60 8.78
N GLY A 47 -9.06 -4.85 9.82
CA GLY A 47 -9.83 -4.56 11.01
C GLY A 47 -9.82 -5.60 12.12
N THR A 48 -9.29 -6.78 11.90
CA THR A 48 -9.05 -7.69 13.01
C THR A 48 -7.90 -7.15 13.85
N VAL A 49 -8.18 -6.85 15.10
CA VAL A 49 -7.13 -6.52 16.08
C VAL A 49 -6.59 -7.83 16.65
N THR A 50 -5.30 -8.05 16.50
CA THR A 50 -4.59 -9.21 17.06
C THR A 50 -3.54 -8.72 18.05
N THR A 51 -3.17 -9.58 19.00
CA THR A 51 -2.08 -9.25 19.92
C THR A 51 -0.85 -10.08 19.53
N ALA A 52 0.22 -9.40 19.22
CA ALA A 52 1.50 -10.01 18.90
C ALA A 52 2.15 -10.63 20.16
N PRO A 53 3.16 -11.52 20.01
CA PRO A 53 3.83 -12.14 21.15
C PRO A 53 4.51 -11.16 22.12
N ASP A 54 4.83 -9.95 21.64
CA ASP A 54 5.39 -8.85 22.43
C ASP A 54 4.33 -8.04 23.21
N GLY A 55 3.04 -8.39 23.05
CA GLY A 55 1.93 -7.72 23.70
C GLY A 55 1.36 -6.53 22.90
N VAL A 56 1.98 -6.15 21.78
CA VAL A 56 1.52 -5.04 20.93
C VAL A 56 0.27 -5.45 20.19
N GLN A 57 -0.74 -4.58 20.17
CA GLN A 57 -1.97 -4.78 19.40
C GLN A 57 -1.73 -4.39 17.94
N GLU A 58 -2.00 -5.30 17.03
CA GLU A 58 -1.81 -5.08 15.60
C GLU A 58 -3.15 -4.97 14.89
N VAL A 59 -3.28 -3.95 14.05
CA VAL A 59 -4.46 -3.73 13.21
C VAL A 59 -4.03 -3.27 11.83
N THR A 60 -4.75 -3.72 10.80
CA THR A 60 -4.54 -3.27 9.43
C THR A 60 -5.79 -2.61 8.89
N LEU A 61 -5.65 -1.40 8.36
CA LEU A 61 -6.66 -0.72 7.57
C LEU A 61 -6.28 -0.77 6.10
N GLN A 62 -7.28 -0.78 5.24
CA GLN A 62 -7.11 -0.66 3.80
C GLN A 62 -7.84 0.58 3.29
N THR A 63 -7.31 1.23 2.26
CA THR A 63 -7.99 2.29 1.52
C THR A 63 -7.88 2.04 0.03
N GLN A 64 -8.84 2.52 -0.76
CA GLN A 64 -8.96 2.30 -2.18
C GLN A 64 -9.39 3.59 -2.90
N ASP A 65 -9.74 3.48 -4.20
CA ASP A 65 -10.22 4.60 -5.00
C ASP A 65 -11.65 5.07 -4.62
N ASP A 66 -12.30 4.44 -3.63
CA ASP A 66 -13.62 4.75 -3.10
C ASP A 66 -13.63 5.77 -1.94
N TYR A 67 -12.46 6.23 -1.53
CA TYR A 67 -12.28 7.19 -0.43
C TYR A 67 -12.83 6.69 0.92
N VAL A 68 -12.68 5.41 1.19
CA VAL A 68 -13.09 4.78 2.45
C VAL A 68 -11.90 4.11 3.11
N PHE A 69 -11.85 4.12 4.43
CA PHE A 69 -11.03 3.18 5.19
C PHE A 69 -11.81 1.90 5.45
N THR A 70 -11.18 0.76 5.27
CA THR A 70 -11.79 -0.55 5.54
C THR A 70 -10.92 -1.30 6.56
N PRO A 71 -11.44 -1.53 7.77
CA PRO A 71 -12.69 -0.95 8.27
C PRO A 71 -12.55 0.55 8.57
N ASP A 72 -13.67 1.20 8.67
CA ASP A 72 -13.80 2.59 9.12
C ASP A 72 -13.91 2.71 10.65
N ALA A 73 -14.04 1.56 11.35
CA ALA A 73 -14.07 1.50 12.81
C ALA A 73 -13.38 0.24 13.34
N PHE A 74 -12.64 0.38 14.44
CA PHE A 74 -12.02 -0.73 15.16
C PHE A 74 -11.86 -0.40 16.65
N THR A 75 -11.65 -1.44 17.47
CA THR A 75 -11.50 -1.27 18.93
C THR A 75 -10.18 -1.88 19.39
N VAL A 76 -9.46 -1.15 20.22
CA VAL A 76 -8.25 -1.60 20.91
C VAL A 76 -8.40 -1.48 22.42
N ALA A 77 -7.60 -2.22 23.17
CA ALA A 77 -7.43 -1.99 24.60
C ALA A 77 -6.40 -0.87 24.84
N PRO A 78 -6.37 -0.24 26.05
CA PRO A 78 -5.25 0.62 26.42
C PRO A 78 -3.91 -0.12 26.27
N GLY A 79 -2.91 0.52 25.68
CA GLY A 79 -1.58 -0.06 25.48
C GLY A 79 -0.92 0.36 24.17
N GLU A 80 0.07 -0.41 23.76
CA GLU A 80 0.79 -0.19 22.50
C GLU A 80 0.00 -0.74 21.33
N VAL A 81 -0.04 0.05 20.25
CA VAL A 81 -0.75 -0.28 19.00
C VAL A 81 0.19 -0.10 17.81
N ARG A 82 0.23 -1.10 16.96
CA ARG A 82 0.88 -1.09 15.65
C ARG A 82 -0.19 -1.06 14.57
N LEU A 83 -0.37 0.10 13.96
CA LEU A 83 -1.35 0.32 12.92
C LEU A 83 -0.69 0.31 11.54
N THR A 84 -1.11 -0.60 10.68
CA THR A 84 -0.69 -0.65 9.28
C THR A 84 -1.82 -0.13 8.39
N VAL A 85 -1.51 0.80 7.49
CA VAL A 85 -2.43 1.23 6.44
C VAL A 85 -1.90 0.77 5.09
N VAL A 86 -2.78 0.13 4.30
CA VAL A 86 -2.49 -0.37 2.96
C VAL A 86 -3.30 0.42 1.95
N ASN A 87 -2.64 1.07 1.01
CA ASN A 87 -3.31 1.71 -0.11
C ASN A 87 -3.45 0.72 -1.27
N ALA A 88 -4.61 0.12 -1.42
CA ALA A 88 -4.96 -0.78 -2.51
C ALA A 88 -5.62 -0.06 -3.69
N ALA A 89 -5.63 1.28 -3.70
CA ALA A 89 -6.07 2.09 -4.83
C ALA A 89 -5.18 1.86 -6.05
N ARG A 90 -5.74 2.10 -7.22
CA ARG A 90 -4.99 2.04 -8.49
C ARG A 90 -4.33 3.37 -8.85
N GLN A 91 -4.94 4.48 -8.45
CA GLN A 91 -4.54 5.82 -8.86
C GLN A 91 -4.51 6.83 -7.71
N THR A 92 -5.30 6.60 -6.66
CA THR A 92 -5.49 7.59 -5.60
C THR A 92 -4.40 7.49 -4.54
N THR A 93 -3.76 8.61 -4.27
CA THR A 93 -2.84 8.77 -3.14
C THR A 93 -3.63 9.16 -1.90
N HIS A 94 -3.30 8.54 -0.78
CA HIS A 94 -3.93 8.80 0.52
C HIS A 94 -2.91 9.27 1.55
N ASN A 95 -3.39 9.62 2.71
CA ASN A 95 -2.63 9.71 3.95
C ASN A 95 -3.46 9.16 5.11
N PHE A 96 -2.88 9.11 6.28
CA PHE A 96 -3.58 8.73 7.51
C PHE A 96 -3.08 9.60 8.66
N ARG A 97 -4.00 10.15 9.42
CA ARG A 97 -3.71 10.80 10.70
C ARG A 97 -4.89 10.66 11.64
N PHE A 98 -4.64 10.74 12.93
CA PHE A 98 -5.69 11.00 13.90
C PHE A 98 -6.18 12.44 13.75
N THR A 99 -7.49 12.64 13.79
CA THR A 99 -8.09 13.96 13.61
C THR A 99 -7.75 14.85 14.80
N PRO A 100 -7.10 16.01 14.59
CA PRO A 100 -6.70 16.87 15.68
C PRO A 100 -7.89 17.31 16.55
N GLY A 101 -7.81 17.07 17.84
CA GLY A 101 -8.85 17.46 18.81
C GLY A 101 -10.09 16.55 18.83
N ASP A 102 -10.11 15.49 18.04
CA ASP A 102 -11.19 14.50 18.02
C ASP A 102 -10.75 13.21 18.74
N GLY A 103 -10.57 13.34 20.05
CA GLY A 103 -10.18 12.26 20.95
C GLY A 103 -9.81 12.76 22.33
N PRO A 104 -9.82 11.88 23.36
CA PRO A 104 -9.47 12.23 24.74
C PRO A 104 -8.02 12.70 24.93
N GLU A 105 -7.10 12.22 24.10
CA GLU A 105 -5.69 12.64 24.07
C GLU A 105 -5.21 12.73 22.61
N ALA A 106 -4.13 13.47 22.38
CA ALA A 106 -3.57 13.62 21.04
C ALA A 106 -2.66 12.45 20.69
N ILE A 107 -2.91 11.81 19.55
CA ILE A 107 -2.02 10.80 18.96
C ILE A 107 -1.28 11.45 17.80
N GLN A 108 0.06 11.56 17.92
CA GLN A 108 0.91 12.31 16.98
C GLN A 108 1.38 11.51 15.73
N PRO A 109 1.67 10.20 15.83
CA PRO A 109 2.15 9.46 14.66
C PRO A 109 1.14 9.49 13.50
N GLU A 110 1.66 9.76 12.29
CA GLU A 110 0.87 9.85 11.06
C GLU A 110 1.61 9.23 9.88
N ILE A 111 0.89 8.98 8.81
CA ILE A 111 1.42 8.60 7.50
C ILE A 111 1.14 9.78 6.56
N PRO A 112 2.11 10.68 6.33
CA PRO A 112 1.86 11.92 5.59
C PRO A 112 1.55 11.69 4.11
N LEU A 113 2.01 10.56 3.55
CA LEU A 113 1.76 10.19 2.15
C LEU A 113 1.82 8.68 2.00
N LEU A 114 0.84 8.13 1.28
CA LEU A 114 0.71 6.70 0.97
C LEU A 114 0.30 6.57 -0.50
N ALA A 115 1.26 6.27 -1.37
CA ALA A 115 1.02 6.10 -2.80
C ALA A 115 0.26 4.80 -3.11
N PRO A 116 -0.37 4.66 -4.29
CA PRO A 116 -0.99 3.42 -4.73
C PRO A 116 -0.07 2.22 -4.60
N GLY A 117 -0.56 1.13 -3.99
CA GLY A 117 0.20 -0.10 -3.72
C GLY A 117 1.12 -0.04 -2.51
N GLU A 118 1.30 1.10 -1.87
CA GLU A 118 2.12 1.21 -0.66
C GLU A 118 1.40 0.70 0.59
N ARG A 119 2.22 0.27 1.55
CA ARG A 119 1.82 0.04 2.93
C ARG A 119 2.77 0.75 3.87
N ARG A 120 2.24 1.33 4.93
CA ARG A 120 3.01 2.01 5.98
C ARG A 120 2.46 1.62 7.35
N THR A 121 3.36 1.56 8.31
CA THR A 121 3.02 1.24 9.70
C THR A 121 3.45 2.39 10.60
N ILE A 122 2.59 2.73 11.54
CA ILE A 122 2.87 3.63 12.66
C ILE A 122 2.69 2.87 13.97
N GLU A 123 3.42 3.27 14.99
CA GLU A 123 3.32 2.75 16.34
C GLU A 123 3.00 3.90 17.30
N PHE A 124 2.12 3.65 18.24
CA PHE A 124 1.74 4.62 19.27
C PHE A 124 1.23 3.89 20.50
N THR A 125 1.27 4.59 21.62
CA THR A 125 0.65 4.14 22.87
C THR A 125 -0.61 4.98 23.12
N VAL A 126 -1.69 4.33 23.51
CA VAL A 126 -2.94 4.96 23.91
C VAL A 126 -3.36 4.43 25.27
N THR A 127 -3.73 5.32 26.19
CA THR A 127 -4.02 4.95 27.58
C THR A 127 -5.39 5.42 28.06
N VAL A 128 -5.96 6.43 27.41
CA VAL A 128 -7.23 7.02 27.81
C VAL A 128 -8.37 6.37 27.02
N PRO A 129 -9.33 5.72 27.68
CA PRO A 129 -10.51 5.17 27.01
C PRO A 129 -11.34 6.26 26.32
N GLY A 130 -11.91 5.91 25.17
CA GLY A 130 -12.78 6.80 24.40
C GLY A 130 -12.68 6.58 22.90
N ALA A 131 -13.35 7.46 22.16
CA ALA A 131 -13.34 7.46 20.70
C ALA A 131 -12.29 8.45 20.19
N TYR A 132 -11.54 8.01 19.18
CA TYR A 132 -10.50 8.77 18.50
C TYR A 132 -10.79 8.77 17.01
N GLY A 133 -11.13 9.94 16.46
CA GLY A 133 -11.32 10.10 15.04
C GLY A 133 -10.01 9.96 14.25
N PHE A 134 -10.07 9.39 13.08
CA PHE A 134 -8.97 9.40 12.11
C PHE A 134 -9.47 9.74 10.71
N GLU A 135 -8.58 10.24 9.88
CA GLU A 135 -8.95 10.75 8.56
C GLU A 135 -7.83 10.63 7.53
N CYS A 136 -8.21 10.68 6.27
CA CYS A 136 -7.34 11.08 5.19
C CYS A 136 -7.53 12.57 4.94
N SER A 137 -6.57 13.41 5.30
CA SER A 137 -6.72 14.87 5.17
C SER A 137 -6.85 15.37 3.73
N PHE A 138 -6.48 14.53 2.75
CA PHE A 138 -6.67 14.85 1.32
C PHE A 138 -8.13 14.70 0.89
N HIS A 139 -8.92 13.84 1.58
CA HIS A 139 -10.24 13.44 1.14
C HIS A 139 -11.33 13.60 2.22
N THR A 140 -11.12 14.46 3.20
CA THR A 140 -12.12 14.78 4.23
C THR A 140 -13.43 15.27 3.61
N GLN A 141 -13.36 16.05 2.53
CA GLN A 141 -14.54 16.53 1.80
C GLN A 141 -15.31 15.40 1.08
N LEU A 142 -14.69 14.24 0.91
CA LEU A 142 -15.27 13.05 0.30
C LEU A 142 -15.71 12.01 1.34
N GLY A 143 -15.59 12.33 2.64
CA GLY A 143 -16.05 11.49 3.73
C GLY A 143 -15.07 10.41 4.16
N GLN A 144 -13.77 10.55 3.88
CA GLN A 144 -12.77 9.57 4.29
C GLN A 144 -12.33 9.75 5.74
N PHE A 145 -13.14 9.20 6.64
CA PHE A 145 -12.93 9.21 8.09
C PHE A 145 -13.10 7.82 8.67
N GLY A 146 -12.74 7.69 9.94
CA GLY A 146 -13.06 6.53 10.74
C GLY A 146 -12.89 6.81 12.23
N THR A 147 -13.13 5.78 13.05
CA THR A 147 -13.06 5.88 14.49
C THR A 147 -12.33 4.69 15.09
N MET A 148 -11.31 4.95 15.88
CA MET A 148 -10.73 3.98 16.79
C MET A 148 -11.37 4.16 18.17
N THR A 149 -11.87 3.08 18.75
CA THR A 149 -12.35 3.08 20.13
C THR A 149 -11.31 2.42 21.03
N VAL A 150 -10.93 3.11 22.11
CA VAL A 150 -10.14 2.53 23.20
C VAL A 150 -11.10 2.05 24.27
N SER A 151 -11.09 0.75 24.56
CA SER A 151 -11.96 0.16 25.58
C SER A 151 -11.60 0.65 27.00
N GLY A 152 -12.61 0.74 27.87
CA GLY A 152 -12.43 1.06 29.28
C GLY A 152 -12.24 -0.18 30.12
#